data_900bc03121b1596ccd999ab71cd1ee1b
#
_entry.id   900bc03121b1596ccd999ab71cd1ee1b
#
_cell.length_a   1.000
_cell.length_b   1.000
_cell.length_c   1.000
_cell.angle_alpha   90.00
_cell.angle_beta   90.00
_cell.angle_gamma   90.00
#
_symmetry.space_group_name_H-M   'P 1'
#
loop_
_entity.id
_entity.type
_entity.pdbx_description
1 polymer ?
#
loop_
_entity_poly.entity_id
_entity_poly.type
_entity_poly.pdbx_seq_one_letter_code
_entity_poly.pdbx_strand_id
1 'polypeptide(L)'
;HPLTDIREGAELLPQYIIRQLYEATGGKAIVVTGVGQHQMWTAQHYRFNEPNCFISSGGLGTMGFGMPAAMGAKVGRPDKVVWCIDGDGSLQMTIQEMATLVQDNIAIKIAVMNNGFLGMVRQWQELFYGKRYVATPLSCPDFVKVAEAYCIAGLRVTRREEVMPAIERAMAHDGPFLINFMVEPEENVYPMVPPGASVAEFIEHPEKEVSTWPRRSTP
;
A
#
# COMPACT_ATOMS: atom_id res chain seq x y z
N HIS A 1 -9.21 -15.96 5.49
CA HIS A 1 -10.21 -16.30 4.49
C HIS A 1 -9.52 -16.59 3.16
N PRO A 2 -9.94 -17.62 2.39
CA PRO A 2 -9.27 -18.01 1.14
C PRO A 2 -9.21 -16.89 0.07
N LEU A 3 -10.07 -15.88 0.15
CA LEU A 3 -10.05 -14.73 -0.76
C LEU A 3 -8.85 -13.78 -0.55
N THR A 4 -8.10 -13.93 0.54
CA THR A 4 -6.90 -13.16 0.81
C THR A 4 -5.61 -13.94 0.58
N ASP A 5 -5.67 -15.11 -0.07
CA ASP A 5 -4.48 -15.86 -0.44
C ASP A 5 -3.70 -15.10 -1.51
N ILE A 6 -2.38 -15.10 -1.36
CA ILE A 6 -1.48 -14.48 -2.32
C ILE A 6 -1.07 -15.54 -3.32
N ARG A 7 -1.28 -15.28 -4.59
CA ARG A 7 -0.84 -16.21 -5.64
C ARG A 7 0.69 -16.34 -5.64
N GLU A 8 1.13 -17.55 -5.91
CA GLU A 8 2.54 -17.81 -6.14
C GLU A 8 2.93 -17.33 -7.54
N GLY A 9 4.17 -16.89 -7.70
CA GLY A 9 4.70 -16.38 -8.96
C GLY A 9 5.93 -15.53 -8.76
N ALA A 10 6.52 -15.10 -9.87
CA ALA A 10 7.72 -14.26 -9.87
C ALA A 10 7.38 -12.78 -9.68
N GLU A 11 6.13 -12.38 -9.92
CA GLU A 11 5.69 -11.00 -9.83
C GLU A 11 5.78 -10.48 -8.40
N LEU A 12 6.17 -9.22 -8.28
CA LEU A 12 6.19 -8.54 -6.99
C LEU A 12 4.80 -7.97 -6.68
N LEU A 13 4.04 -8.73 -5.91
CA LEU A 13 2.67 -8.36 -5.55
C LEU A 13 2.62 -7.46 -4.30
N PRO A 14 1.79 -6.41 -4.30
CA PRO A 14 1.62 -5.53 -3.14
C PRO A 14 1.21 -6.27 -1.86
N GLN A 15 0.33 -7.26 -1.98
CA GLN A 15 -0.14 -8.08 -0.88
C GLN A 15 1.01 -8.85 -0.21
N TYR A 16 1.96 -9.34 -0.99
CA TYR A 16 3.15 -10.02 -0.49
C TYR A 16 4.01 -9.07 0.35
N ILE A 17 4.28 -7.87 -0.16
CA ILE A 17 5.06 -6.84 0.54
C ILE A 17 4.41 -6.51 1.89
N ILE A 18 3.09 -6.29 1.90
CA ILE A 18 2.34 -5.96 3.11
C ILE A 18 2.40 -7.08 4.15
N ARG A 19 2.34 -8.34 3.73
CA ARG A 19 2.55 -9.49 4.64
C ARG A 19 3.96 -9.53 5.19
N GLN A 20 4.97 -9.26 4.37
CA GLN A 20 6.36 -9.18 4.84
C GLN A 20 6.57 -8.02 5.84
N LEU A 21 5.89 -6.88 5.64
CA LEU A 21 5.87 -5.79 6.62
C LEU A 21 5.22 -6.22 7.94
N TYR A 22 4.12 -6.97 7.89
CA TYR A 22 3.53 -7.54 9.11
C TYR A 22 4.49 -8.48 9.82
N GLU A 23 5.12 -9.41 9.12
CA GLU A 23 6.08 -10.37 9.70
C GLU A 23 7.27 -9.65 10.35
N ALA A 24 7.86 -8.69 9.66
CA ALA A 24 9.01 -7.92 10.16
C ALA A 24 8.68 -7.08 11.40
N THR A 25 7.44 -6.59 11.51
CA THR A 25 7.01 -5.73 12.62
C THR A 25 6.27 -6.48 13.73
N GLY A 26 5.91 -7.74 13.49
CA GLY A 26 5.06 -8.53 14.38
C GLY A 26 3.70 -7.87 14.64
N GLY A 27 3.21 -7.06 13.69
CA GLY A 27 1.94 -6.34 13.80
C GLY A 27 1.89 -5.24 14.88
N LYS A 28 3.06 -4.76 15.35
CA LYS A 28 3.20 -3.76 16.43
C LYS A 28 3.50 -2.35 15.93
N ALA A 29 3.76 -2.20 14.62
CA ALA A 29 3.99 -0.89 14.02
C ALA A 29 2.68 -0.11 13.89
N ILE A 30 2.77 1.21 13.95
CA ILE A 30 1.71 2.08 13.45
C ILE A 30 1.85 2.12 11.92
N VAL A 31 0.78 1.75 11.24
CA VAL A 31 0.72 1.78 9.78
C VAL A 31 -0.24 2.86 9.33
N VAL A 32 0.28 3.79 8.56
CA VAL A 32 -0.49 4.89 7.98
C VAL A 32 -0.54 4.68 6.47
N THR A 33 -1.68 4.85 5.84
CA THR A 33 -1.79 4.68 4.40
C THR A 33 -2.12 5.97 3.68
N GLY A 34 -1.57 6.14 2.48
CA GLY A 34 -2.16 6.98 1.46
C GLY A 34 -3.49 6.39 0.97
N VAL A 35 -4.01 6.90 -0.15
CA VAL A 35 -5.30 6.47 -0.68
C VAL A 35 -5.15 5.87 -2.07
N GLY A 36 -5.70 4.66 -2.23
CA GLY A 36 -5.66 3.88 -3.46
C GLY A 36 -5.75 2.37 -3.18
N GLN A 37 -5.32 1.55 -4.14
CA GLN A 37 -5.30 0.09 -4.00
C GLN A 37 -4.44 -0.35 -2.79
N HIS A 38 -3.28 0.30 -2.58
CA HIS A 38 -2.38 0.03 -1.45
C HIS A 38 -3.08 0.17 -0.08
N GLN A 39 -3.99 1.13 0.08
CA GLN A 39 -4.81 1.30 1.27
C GLN A 39 -5.68 0.06 1.53
N MET A 40 -6.35 -0.42 0.49
CA MET A 40 -7.26 -1.57 0.58
C MET A 40 -6.48 -2.86 0.84
N TRP A 41 -5.37 -3.09 0.12
CA TRP A 41 -4.50 -4.24 0.38
C TRP A 41 -3.91 -4.22 1.81
N THR A 42 -3.57 -3.03 2.33
CA THR A 42 -3.10 -2.91 3.70
C THR A 42 -4.17 -3.34 4.70
N ALA A 43 -5.41 -2.88 4.52
CA ALA A 43 -6.52 -3.29 5.37
C ALA A 43 -6.81 -4.80 5.30
N GLN A 44 -6.57 -5.44 4.14
CA GLN A 44 -6.81 -6.86 3.92
C GLN A 44 -5.68 -7.77 4.44
N HIS A 45 -4.42 -7.35 4.32
CA HIS A 45 -3.26 -8.23 4.47
C HIS A 45 -2.34 -7.91 5.65
N TYR A 46 -2.41 -6.70 6.24
CA TYR A 46 -1.70 -6.38 7.47
C TYR A 46 -2.60 -6.67 8.67
N ARG A 47 -2.11 -7.47 9.61
CA ARG A 47 -2.84 -7.79 10.84
C ARG A 47 -2.41 -6.84 11.94
N PHE A 48 -3.37 -6.11 12.49
CA PHE A 48 -3.12 -5.15 13.57
C PHE A 48 -3.34 -5.85 14.92
N ASN A 49 -2.28 -5.91 15.73
CA ASN A 49 -2.31 -6.58 17.04
C ASN A 49 -2.63 -5.61 18.19
N GLU A 50 -2.62 -4.31 17.90
CA GLU A 50 -2.93 -3.25 18.87
C GLU A 50 -3.98 -2.30 18.29
N PRO A 51 -4.88 -1.74 19.13
CA PRO A 51 -5.85 -0.75 18.69
C PRO A 51 -5.15 0.56 18.27
N ASN A 52 -5.80 1.32 17.40
CA ASN A 52 -5.34 2.63 16.92
C ASN A 52 -3.97 2.60 16.18
N CYS A 53 -3.55 1.43 15.69
CA CYS A 53 -2.33 1.27 14.91
C CYS A 53 -2.55 1.31 13.39
N PHE A 54 -3.79 1.45 12.93
CA PHE A 54 -4.13 1.68 11.53
C PHE A 54 -4.74 3.07 11.35
N ILE A 55 -4.04 3.93 10.61
CA ILE A 55 -4.46 5.31 10.35
C ILE A 55 -4.64 5.48 8.85
N SER A 56 -5.84 5.88 8.43
CA SER A 56 -6.19 5.93 7.02
C SER A 56 -7.30 6.93 6.75
N SER A 57 -7.28 7.61 5.60
CA SER A 57 -8.38 8.45 5.14
C SER A 57 -9.48 7.58 4.52
N GLY A 58 -10.20 6.82 5.36
CA GLY A 58 -11.23 5.87 4.91
C GLY A 58 -12.58 6.51 4.57
N GLY A 59 -12.84 7.72 5.03
CA GLY A 59 -14.09 8.46 4.74
C GLY A 59 -14.00 9.28 3.47
N LEU A 60 -13.19 10.34 3.46
CA LEU A 60 -13.04 11.23 2.31
C LEU A 60 -12.12 10.67 1.23
N GLY A 61 -11.22 9.75 1.57
CA GLY A 61 -10.30 9.15 0.60
C GLY A 61 -9.31 10.17 0.03
N THR A 62 -8.66 10.95 0.89
CA THR A 62 -7.76 12.03 0.50
C THR A 62 -6.39 11.50 0.13
N MET A 63 -6.03 11.49 -1.16
CA MET A 63 -4.68 11.21 -1.62
C MET A 63 -3.70 12.25 -1.04
N GLY A 64 -2.49 11.80 -0.68
CA GLY A 64 -1.51 12.64 0.01
C GLY A 64 -1.65 12.68 1.54
N PHE A 65 -2.68 12.06 2.11
CA PHE A 65 -2.86 11.97 3.56
C PHE A 65 -1.74 11.15 4.25
N GLY A 66 -1.22 10.11 3.57
CA GLY A 66 -0.38 9.07 4.18
C GLY A 66 0.86 9.61 4.88
N MET A 67 1.74 10.28 4.16
CA MET A 67 3.02 10.74 4.70
C MET A 67 2.85 11.79 5.81
N PRO A 68 2.08 12.89 5.67
CA PRO A 68 1.88 13.85 6.76
C PRO A 68 1.26 13.24 8.01
N ALA A 69 0.30 12.32 7.86
CA ALA A 69 -0.30 11.64 8.99
C ALA A 69 0.67 10.67 9.67
N ALA A 70 1.58 10.02 8.92
CA ALA A 70 2.65 9.20 9.49
C ALA A 70 3.66 10.04 10.28
N MET A 71 3.97 11.24 9.82
CA MET A 71 4.78 12.21 10.57
C MET A 71 4.13 12.53 11.90
N GLY A 72 2.85 12.89 11.89
CA GLY A 72 2.09 13.16 13.12
C GLY A 72 2.04 11.96 14.07
N ALA A 73 1.84 10.75 13.54
CA ALA A 73 1.87 9.52 14.32
C ALA A 73 3.23 9.29 14.99
N LYS A 74 4.33 9.54 14.26
CA LYS A 74 5.69 9.40 14.82
C LYS A 74 6.02 10.43 15.89
N VAL A 75 5.58 11.67 15.68
CA VAL A 75 5.73 12.73 16.72
C VAL A 75 4.92 12.40 17.97
N GLY A 76 3.69 11.91 17.81
CA GLY A 76 2.83 11.52 18.93
C GLY A 76 3.26 10.22 19.62
N ARG A 77 3.94 9.33 18.94
CA ARG A 77 4.44 8.03 19.44
C ARG A 77 5.87 7.79 18.99
N PRO A 78 6.84 8.53 19.58
CA PRO A 78 8.25 8.40 19.22
C PRO A 78 8.84 7.02 19.54
N ASP A 79 8.23 6.28 20.44
CA ASP A 79 8.58 4.92 20.83
C ASP A 79 8.22 3.85 19.77
N LYS A 80 7.29 4.16 18.88
CA LYS A 80 6.78 3.20 17.88
C LYS A 80 7.52 3.31 16.54
N VAL A 81 7.65 2.16 15.87
CA VAL A 81 7.95 2.14 14.44
C VAL A 81 6.71 2.59 13.68
N VAL A 82 6.89 3.53 12.77
CA VAL A 82 5.79 4.04 11.92
C VAL A 82 6.12 3.77 10.46
N TRP A 83 5.23 3.07 9.79
CA TRP A 83 5.27 2.85 8.34
C TRP A 83 4.20 3.67 7.64
N CYS A 84 4.60 4.43 6.63
CA CYS A 84 3.71 5.00 5.63
C CYS A 84 3.67 4.06 4.43
N ILE A 85 2.53 3.43 4.16
CA ILE A 85 2.31 2.64 2.94
C ILE A 85 1.55 3.51 1.97
N ASP A 86 2.19 3.91 0.88
CA ASP A 86 1.60 4.84 -0.08
C ASP A 86 1.73 4.31 -1.52
N GLY A 87 0.95 4.86 -2.43
CA GLY A 87 1.09 4.65 -3.86
C GLY A 87 1.88 5.79 -4.51
N ASP A 88 2.42 5.51 -5.69
CA ASP A 88 3.17 6.47 -6.48
C ASP A 88 2.39 7.78 -6.76
N GLY A 89 1.10 7.69 -7.08
CA GLY A 89 0.26 8.87 -7.29
C GLY A 89 -0.10 9.62 -6.01
N SER A 90 -0.40 8.89 -4.94
CA SER A 90 -0.80 9.49 -3.66
C SER A 90 0.37 10.20 -2.97
N LEU A 91 1.55 9.58 -2.94
CA LEU A 91 2.76 10.18 -2.35
C LEU A 91 3.15 11.49 -3.01
N GLN A 92 2.98 11.61 -4.33
CA GLN A 92 3.31 12.84 -5.07
C GLN A 92 2.49 14.06 -4.64
N MET A 93 1.30 13.85 -4.08
CA MET A 93 0.41 14.94 -3.65
C MET A 93 1.01 15.80 -2.52
N THR A 94 1.87 15.21 -1.68
CA THR A 94 2.50 15.85 -0.52
C THR A 94 3.99 15.56 -0.42
N ILE A 95 4.64 15.29 -1.54
CA ILE A 95 6.06 14.88 -1.59
C ILE A 95 7.01 15.92 -0.98
N GLN A 96 6.63 17.21 -0.98
CA GLN A 96 7.37 18.31 -0.37
C GLN A 96 7.53 18.15 1.16
N GLU A 97 6.68 17.37 1.83
CA GLU A 97 6.80 17.12 3.27
C GLU A 97 8.04 16.30 3.63
N MET A 98 8.73 15.73 2.65
CA MET A 98 10.05 15.14 2.85
C MET A 98 11.06 16.15 3.42
N ALA A 99 10.91 17.45 3.14
CA ALA A 99 11.74 18.48 3.74
C ALA A 99 11.58 18.53 5.26
N THR A 100 10.35 18.48 5.75
CA THR A 100 10.02 18.46 7.19
C THR A 100 10.53 17.18 7.86
N LEU A 101 10.42 16.03 7.20
CA LEU A 101 10.98 14.76 7.72
C LEU A 101 12.46 14.88 8.07
N VAL A 102 13.24 15.53 7.20
CA VAL A 102 14.68 15.68 7.40
C VAL A 102 14.98 16.78 8.40
N GLN A 103 14.32 17.93 8.26
CA GLN A 103 14.54 19.08 9.14
C GLN A 103 14.33 18.71 10.62
N ASP A 104 13.27 17.98 10.92
CA ASP A 104 12.86 17.65 12.29
C ASP A 104 13.24 16.21 12.70
N ASN A 105 14.01 15.52 11.83
CA ASN A 105 14.46 14.12 12.03
C ASN A 105 13.31 13.17 12.43
N ILE A 106 12.19 13.23 11.68
CA ILE A 106 11.03 12.40 11.92
C ILE A 106 11.23 11.03 11.25
N ALA A 107 11.65 10.04 12.02
CA ALA A 107 12.08 8.73 11.53
C ALA A 107 10.90 7.80 11.16
N ILE A 108 10.15 8.14 10.10
CA ILE A 108 9.17 7.23 9.49
C ILE A 108 9.81 6.36 8.40
N LYS A 109 9.19 5.22 8.11
CA LYS A 109 9.55 4.36 6.98
C LYS A 109 8.46 4.47 5.91
N ILE A 110 8.87 4.70 4.66
CA ILE A 110 7.95 4.93 3.54
C ILE A 110 8.06 3.76 2.58
N ALA A 111 6.96 3.02 2.39
CA ALA A 111 6.82 1.95 1.41
C ALA A 111 5.95 2.44 0.26
N VAL A 112 6.56 2.69 -0.90
CA VAL A 112 5.85 3.13 -2.11
C VAL A 112 5.48 1.91 -2.94
N MET A 113 4.18 1.64 -3.09
CA MET A 113 3.65 0.64 -4.01
C MET A 113 3.54 1.27 -5.40
N ASN A 114 4.64 1.21 -6.14
CA ASN A 114 4.77 1.86 -7.45
C ASN A 114 4.33 0.92 -8.56
N ASN A 115 3.12 1.09 -9.04
CA ASN A 115 2.57 0.35 -10.18
C ASN A 115 2.49 1.20 -11.47
N GLY A 116 2.90 2.46 -11.45
CA GLY A 116 2.83 3.36 -12.59
C GLY A 116 1.43 3.80 -13.00
N PHE A 117 0.46 3.69 -12.07
CA PHE A 117 -0.93 4.02 -12.34
C PHE A 117 -1.63 4.70 -11.15
N LEU A 118 -2.68 5.45 -11.44
CA LEU A 118 -3.77 5.68 -10.49
C LEU A 118 -4.57 4.37 -10.38
N GLY A 119 -4.05 3.42 -9.59
CA GLY A 119 -4.39 2.02 -9.68
C GLY A 119 -5.86 1.70 -9.43
N MET A 120 -6.54 2.38 -8.48
CA MET A 120 -7.97 2.14 -8.24
C MET A 120 -8.82 2.67 -9.40
N VAL A 121 -8.46 3.80 -10.01
CA VAL A 121 -9.17 4.34 -11.18
C VAL A 121 -8.95 3.41 -12.39
N ARG A 122 -7.70 2.90 -12.57
CA ARG A 122 -7.41 1.90 -13.61
C ARG A 122 -8.27 0.64 -13.41
N GLN A 123 -8.35 0.10 -12.20
CA GLN A 123 -9.17 -1.08 -11.87
C GLN A 123 -10.65 -0.87 -12.24
N TRP A 124 -11.21 0.31 -11.96
CA TRP A 124 -12.57 0.63 -12.36
C TRP A 124 -12.73 0.68 -13.87
N GLN A 125 -11.76 1.26 -14.59
CA GLN A 125 -11.78 1.29 -16.05
C GLN A 125 -11.65 -0.12 -16.64
N GLU A 126 -10.90 -0.99 -15.99
CA GLU A 126 -10.81 -2.40 -16.37
C GLU A 126 -12.16 -3.12 -16.19
N LEU A 127 -12.71 -3.08 -14.99
CA LEU A 127 -13.88 -3.88 -14.64
C LEU A 127 -15.19 -3.37 -15.27
N PHE A 128 -15.35 -2.05 -15.39
CA PHE A 128 -16.63 -1.45 -15.75
C PHE A 128 -16.63 -0.69 -17.09
N TYR A 129 -15.44 -0.41 -17.66
CA TYR A 129 -15.34 0.41 -18.88
C TYR A 129 -14.54 -0.26 -20.00
N GLY A 130 -14.47 -1.61 -20.00
CA GLY A 130 -13.87 -2.40 -21.07
C GLY A 130 -12.39 -2.09 -21.29
N LYS A 131 -11.61 -1.92 -20.22
CA LYS A 131 -10.17 -1.62 -20.24
C LYS A 131 -9.79 -0.35 -21.01
N ARG A 132 -10.68 0.61 -21.10
CA ARG A 132 -10.41 1.91 -21.74
C ARG A 132 -9.67 2.82 -20.75
N TYR A 133 -8.35 2.62 -20.64
CA TYR A 133 -7.48 3.37 -19.73
C TYR A 133 -7.24 4.79 -20.24
N VAL A 134 -7.77 5.78 -19.52
CA VAL A 134 -7.63 7.20 -19.83
C VAL A 134 -7.20 7.96 -18.58
N ALA A 135 -6.13 8.75 -18.68
CA ALA A 135 -5.59 9.59 -17.61
C ALA A 135 -5.22 8.82 -16.31
N THR A 136 -4.97 7.52 -16.42
CA THR A 136 -4.57 6.68 -15.27
C THR A 136 -3.11 6.27 -15.27
N PRO A 137 -2.40 6.10 -16.42
CA PRO A 137 -0.97 5.88 -16.41
C PRO A 137 -0.22 7.09 -15.86
N LEU A 138 0.79 6.84 -15.04
CA LEU A 138 1.63 7.87 -14.43
C LEU A 138 3.08 7.76 -14.94
N SER A 139 3.64 8.88 -15.38
CA SER A 139 5.08 9.06 -15.51
C SER A 139 5.66 9.43 -14.17
N CYS A 140 5.94 8.43 -13.35
CA CYS A 140 6.46 8.66 -12.02
C CYS A 140 7.92 9.12 -12.05
N PRO A 141 8.33 10.02 -11.14
CA PRO A 141 9.74 10.31 -10.91
C PRO A 141 10.44 9.06 -10.34
N ASP A 142 11.76 9.05 -10.40
CA ASP A 142 12.56 8.10 -9.63
C ASP A 142 12.48 8.45 -8.13
N PHE A 143 11.62 7.78 -7.39
CA PHE A 143 11.40 8.09 -5.97
C PHE A 143 12.64 7.91 -5.10
N VAL A 144 13.59 7.04 -5.49
CA VAL A 144 14.86 6.91 -4.77
C VAL A 144 15.69 8.18 -4.94
N LYS A 145 15.81 8.66 -6.18
CA LYS A 145 16.51 9.93 -6.45
C LYS A 145 15.83 11.14 -5.80
N VAL A 146 14.50 11.13 -5.74
CA VAL A 146 13.75 12.18 -5.02
C VAL A 146 14.08 12.13 -3.53
N ALA A 147 14.05 10.95 -2.91
CA ALA A 147 14.43 10.79 -1.51
C ALA A 147 15.87 11.24 -1.26
N GLU A 148 16.81 10.85 -2.11
CA GLU A 148 18.22 11.29 -2.06
C GLU A 148 18.36 12.82 -2.16
N ALA A 149 17.58 13.47 -3.03
CA ALA A 149 17.57 14.92 -3.16
C ALA A 149 17.11 15.63 -1.88
N TYR A 150 16.27 14.98 -1.07
CA TYR A 150 15.89 15.42 0.26
C TYR A 150 16.80 14.86 1.37
N CYS A 151 17.94 14.25 1.05
CA CYS A 151 18.84 13.60 2.02
C CYS A 151 18.19 12.44 2.80
N ILE A 152 17.18 11.80 2.24
CA ILE A 152 16.54 10.60 2.79
C ILE A 152 17.16 9.36 2.14
N ALA A 153 17.61 8.41 2.97
CA ALA A 153 18.08 7.13 2.47
C ALA A 153 16.96 6.35 1.79
N GLY A 154 17.26 5.74 0.65
CA GLY A 154 16.26 5.00 -0.10
C GLY A 154 16.84 3.85 -0.92
N LEU A 155 15.96 2.94 -1.32
CA LEU A 155 16.30 1.85 -2.24
C LEU A 155 15.10 1.44 -3.10
N ARG A 156 15.40 0.76 -4.21
CA ARG A 156 14.39 0.18 -5.10
C ARG A 156 14.40 -1.33 -4.94
N VAL A 157 13.20 -1.90 -4.92
CA VAL A 157 12.96 -3.34 -4.87
C VAL A 157 12.14 -3.74 -6.11
N THR A 158 12.60 -4.76 -6.81
CA THR A 158 11.96 -5.26 -8.04
C THR A 158 11.61 -6.74 -7.97
N ARG A 159 12.14 -7.47 -6.97
CA ARG A 159 11.99 -8.92 -6.84
C ARG A 159 11.59 -9.31 -5.43
N ARG A 160 10.87 -10.42 -5.31
CA ARG A 160 10.34 -10.92 -4.02
C ARG A 160 11.42 -11.17 -2.97
N GLU A 161 12.54 -11.75 -3.37
CA GLU A 161 13.65 -12.07 -2.46
C GLU A 161 14.34 -10.83 -1.86
N GLU A 162 14.18 -9.67 -2.47
CA GLU A 162 14.73 -8.41 -1.99
C GLU A 162 13.85 -7.74 -0.92
N VAL A 163 12.58 -8.16 -0.77
CA VAL A 163 11.60 -7.46 0.07
C VAL A 163 11.98 -7.46 1.54
N MET A 164 12.20 -8.65 2.13
CA MET A 164 12.52 -8.74 3.55
C MET A 164 13.84 -8.05 3.89
N PRO A 165 14.96 -8.28 3.15
CA PRO A 165 16.20 -7.54 3.38
C PRO A 165 16.05 -6.01 3.30
N ALA A 166 15.19 -5.52 2.39
CA ALA A 166 14.92 -4.09 2.26
C ALA A 166 14.17 -3.53 3.47
N ILE A 167 13.17 -4.25 3.95
CA ILE A 167 12.39 -3.88 5.15
C ILE A 167 13.30 -3.86 6.38
N GLU A 168 14.10 -4.90 6.58
CA GLU A 168 15.05 -4.98 7.69
C GLU A 168 16.05 -3.83 7.68
N ARG A 169 16.59 -3.51 6.50
CA ARG A 169 17.50 -2.37 6.32
C ARG A 169 16.83 -1.04 6.67
N ALA A 170 15.58 -0.85 6.23
CA ALA A 170 14.83 0.35 6.57
C ALA A 170 14.56 0.45 8.08
N MET A 171 14.22 -0.66 8.72
CA MET A 171 13.98 -0.70 10.18
C MET A 171 15.24 -0.45 11.00
N ALA A 172 16.40 -0.89 10.52
CA ALA A 172 17.69 -0.66 11.18
C ALA A 172 18.25 0.77 10.98
N HIS A 173 17.68 1.56 10.09
CA HIS A 173 18.10 2.94 9.83
C HIS A 173 17.48 3.91 10.85
N ASP A 174 18.27 4.77 11.46
CA ASP A 174 17.80 5.68 12.53
C ASP A 174 16.93 6.85 12.03
N GLY A 175 17.05 7.24 10.77
CA GLY A 175 16.29 8.35 10.16
C GLY A 175 15.10 7.90 9.31
N PRO A 176 14.48 8.84 8.57
CA PRO A 176 13.50 8.50 7.55
C PRO A 176 14.12 7.63 6.46
N PHE A 177 13.34 6.70 5.92
CA PHE A 177 13.81 5.78 4.89
C PHE A 177 12.70 5.48 3.88
N LEU A 178 13.04 5.49 2.57
CA LEU A 178 12.08 5.22 1.52
C LEU A 178 12.43 3.92 0.79
N ILE A 179 11.45 3.04 0.60
CA ILE A 179 11.56 1.88 -0.28
C ILE A 179 10.57 2.05 -1.43
N ASN A 180 11.10 2.09 -2.66
CA ASN A 180 10.28 2.09 -3.88
C ASN A 180 10.12 0.65 -4.38
N PHE A 181 8.99 0.03 -4.08
CA PHE A 181 8.61 -1.31 -4.56
C PHE A 181 7.98 -1.19 -5.94
N MET A 182 8.63 -1.76 -6.96
CA MET A 182 8.09 -1.83 -8.31
C MET A 182 7.14 -3.02 -8.39
N VAL A 183 5.86 -2.77 -8.19
CA VAL A 183 4.84 -3.82 -8.09
C VAL A 183 4.15 -4.09 -9.43
N GLU A 184 3.48 -5.24 -9.51
CA GLU A 184 2.69 -5.64 -10.69
C GLU A 184 1.68 -4.54 -11.06
N PRO A 185 1.77 -3.99 -12.28
CA PRO A 185 0.95 -2.84 -12.69
C PRO A 185 -0.54 -3.12 -12.74
N GLU A 186 -0.94 -4.31 -13.15
CA GLU A 186 -2.34 -4.66 -13.38
C GLU A 186 -2.97 -5.47 -12.24
N GLU A 187 -2.28 -5.60 -11.10
CA GLU A 187 -2.88 -6.25 -9.94
C GLU A 187 -4.10 -5.49 -9.45
N ASN A 188 -5.17 -6.23 -9.16
CA ASN A 188 -6.45 -5.69 -8.70
C ASN A 188 -6.74 -6.05 -7.25
N VAL A 189 -7.54 -5.20 -6.60
CA VAL A 189 -8.06 -5.48 -5.25
C VAL A 189 -9.30 -6.36 -5.36
N TYR A 190 -9.23 -7.53 -4.76
CA TYR A 190 -10.36 -8.45 -4.63
C TYR A 190 -10.49 -8.95 -3.17
N PRO A 191 -11.71 -9.32 -2.73
CA PRO A 191 -12.99 -9.12 -3.41
C PRO A 191 -13.36 -7.64 -3.52
N MET A 192 -14.18 -7.27 -4.49
CA MET A 192 -14.67 -5.92 -4.70
C MET A 192 -16.20 -5.91 -4.82
N VAL A 193 -16.86 -5.02 -4.08
CA VAL A 193 -18.30 -4.80 -4.22
C VAL A 193 -18.50 -3.66 -5.22
N PRO A 194 -19.21 -3.88 -6.34
CA PRO A 194 -19.52 -2.81 -7.29
C PRO A 194 -20.35 -1.69 -6.66
N PRO A 195 -20.21 -0.44 -7.09
CA PRO A 195 -21.02 0.66 -6.59
C PRO A 195 -22.52 0.38 -6.73
N GLY A 196 -23.24 0.54 -5.62
CA GLY A 196 -24.69 0.31 -5.58
C GLY A 196 -25.12 -1.16 -5.51
N ALA A 197 -24.18 -2.10 -5.53
CA ALA A 197 -24.49 -3.52 -5.38
C ALA A 197 -24.58 -3.93 -3.90
N SER A 198 -25.25 -5.06 -3.64
CA SER A 198 -25.26 -5.71 -2.33
C SER A 198 -23.89 -6.29 -1.99
N VAL A 199 -23.55 -6.37 -0.71
CA VAL A 199 -22.34 -7.06 -0.23
C VAL A 199 -22.28 -8.52 -0.69
N ALA A 200 -23.42 -9.15 -0.98
CA ALA A 200 -23.51 -10.51 -1.51
C ALA A 200 -23.14 -10.60 -3.01
N GLU A 201 -23.04 -9.47 -3.71
CA GLU A 201 -22.76 -9.40 -5.15
C GLU A 201 -21.32 -8.95 -5.42
N PHE A 202 -20.38 -9.39 -4.58
CA PHE A 202 -18.98 -9.04 -4.75
C PHE A 202 -18.33 -9.78 -5.93
N ILE A 203 -17.36 -9.11 -6.56
CA ILE A 203 -16.53 -9.66 -7.63
C ILE A 203 -15.31 -10.33 -6.99
N GLU A 204 -15.09 -11.60 -7.31
CA GLU A 204 -13.91 -12.37 -6.93
C GLU A 204 -12.82 -12.31 -8.01
N HIS A 205 -11.60 -12.67 -7.63
CA HIS A 205 -10.50 -12.78 -8.59
C HIS A 205 -10.84 -13.83 -9.67
N PRO A 206 -10.74 -13.50 -10.97
CA PRO A 206 -11.19 -14.38 -12.06
C PRO A 206 -10.44 -15.71 -12.17
N GLU A 207 -9.22 -15.81 -11.63
CA GLU A 207 -8.42 -17.05 -11.63
C GLU A 207 -8.67 -17.95 -10.41
N LYS A 208 -9.47 -17.53 -9.43
CA LYS A 208 -9.89 -18.43 -8.35
C LYS A 208 -11.09 -19.22 -8.85
N GLU A 209 -10.90 -20.53 -9.06
CA GLU A 209 -12.02 -21.46 -9.17
C GLU A 209 -12.96 -21.19 -7.99
N VAL A 210 -14.22 -20.94 -8.32
CA VAL A 210 -15.28 -20.70 -7.36
C VAL A 210 -15.27 -21.91 -6.41
N SER A 211 -14.68 -21.76 -5.22
CA SER A 211 -14.94 -22.74 -4.18
C SER A 211 -16.44 -22.68 -3.97
N THR A 212 -17.13 -23.74 -4.36
CA THR A 212 -18.57 -23.87 -4.26
C THR A 212 -18.97 -23.85 -2.79
N TRP A 213 -19.06 -22.65 -2.22
CA TRP A 213 -19.80 -22.48 -0.98
C TRP A 213 -21.27 -22.78 -1.32
N PRO A 214 -21.89 -23.78 -0.68
CA PRO A 214 -23.28 -24.09 -0.96
C PRO A 214 -24.12 -22.83 -0.72
N ARG A 215 -24.69 -22.26 -1.79
CA ARG A 215 -25.71 -21.23 -1.66
C ARG A 215 -26.82 -21.84 -0.80
N ARG A 216 -27.01 -21.29 0.40
CA ARG A 216 -28.18 -21.66 1.19
C ARG A 216 -29.39 -21.28 0.35
N SER A 217 -30.11 -22.31 -0.11
CA SER A 217 -31.44 -22.12 -0.67
C SER A 217 -32.28 -21.42 0.39
N THR A 218 -32.61 -20.17 0.15
CA THR A 218 -33.66 -19.48 0.91
C THR A 218 -34.97 -20.21 0.69
N PRO A 219 -35.76 -20.50 1.74
CA PRO A 219 -37.05 -21.12 1.62
C PRO A 219 -38.08 -20.25 0.89
#